data_eb7b0ecb3e529731f30883caed9e9f94
#
_entry.id   eb7b0ecb3e529731f30883caed9e9f94
#
_cell.length_a   1.000
_cell.length_b   1.000
_cell.length_c   1.000
_cell.angle_alpha   90.00
_cell.angle_beta   90.00
_cell.angle_gamma   90.00
#
_symmetry.space_group_name_H-M   'P 1'
#
loop_
_entity.id
_entity.type
_entity.pdbx_description
1 polymer ?
#
loop_
_entity_poly.entity_id
_entity_poly.type
_entity_poly.pdbx_seq_one_letter_code
_entity_poly.pdbx_strand_id
1 'polypeptide(L)'
;MFGFQRIGDQIWAAADQRPRGFLPGATSGRTTLGGEGLQHQDGSSHLHAATIPNCMAYDPAFAGEMAVIVDRGIRDMMIEQKDVFYYVTLMNENYAQPTLPEGVDEDIIRGCYLYKQFTVQQPRACVTLLGSGAILTEVIQAAERLAAQQIEVTVYSVTSWSEIARDGRACEEALLNEAPEPGIPFIYQQLGKSKGPIIAATDYVRALPESVRAYLPADRRYMTLGTDGFGRSDTRAALRAFFGVNAETIVKAALLALK
;
A
#
# COMPACT_ATOMS: atom_id res chain seq x y z
N MET A 1 -3.44 -13.60 10.05
CA MET A 1 -4.43 -12.67 10.49
C MET A 1 -4.64 -12.60 11.99
N PHE A 2 -4.90 -13.68 12.66
CA PHE A 2 -4.94 -13.66 14.13
C PHE A 2 -3.58 -13.35 14.79
N GLY A 3 -2.48 -13.40 14.06
CA GLY A 3 -1.14 -13.20 14.56
C GLY A 3 -1.00 -11.87 15.31
N PHE A 4 -1.00 -10.74 14.63
CA PHE A 4 -0.81 -9.44 15.27
C PHE A 4 -1.89 -9.09 16.29
N GLN A 5 -3.14 -9.47 16.06
CA GLN A 5 -4.24 -9.16 16.97
C GLN A 5 -4.22 -10.02 18.25
N ARG A 6 -3.69 -11.24 18.20
CA ARG A 6 -3.74 -12.20 19.32
C ARG A 6 -2.39 -12.50 19.96
N ILE A 7 -1.31 -12.43 19.16
CA ILE A 7 0.05 -12.74 19.61
C ILE A 7 1.03 -11.60 19.34
N GLY A 8 0.53 -10.37 19.20
CA GLY A 8 1.36 -9.19 18.90
C GLY A 8 2.50 -8.98 19.89
N ASP A 9 2.24 -9.21 21.17
CA ASP A 9 3.25 -9.15 22.23
C ASP A 9 4.35 -10.21 22.03
N GLN A 10 3.99 -11.43 21.64
CA GLN A 10 4.97 -12.49 21.35
C GLN A 10 5.77 -12.17 20.06
N ILE A 11 5.13 -11.55 19.05
CA ILE A 11 5.84 -11.10 17.85
C ILE A 11 6.83 -9.99 18.21
N TRP A 12 6.43 -9.06 19.08
CA TRP A 12 7.32 -8.01 19.58
C TRP A 12 8.51 -8.60 20.35
N ALA A 13 8.25 -9.50 21.30
CA ALA A 13 9.30 -10.17 22.05
C ALA A 13 10.22 -11.01 21.15
N ALA A 14 9.68 -11.69 20.15
CA ALA A 14 10.48 -12.38 19.14
C ALA A 14 11.34 -11.40 18.35
N ALA A 15 10.77 -10.27 17.91
CA ALA A 15 11.50 -9.24 17.17
C ALA A 15 12.70 -8.68 17.95
N ASP A 16 12.56 -8.47 19.25
CA ASP A 16 13.65 -8.05 20.15
C ASP A 16 14.78 -9.10 20.26
N GLN A 17 14.45 -10.38 20.10
CA GLN A 17 15.42 -11.48 20.03
C GLN A 17 16.09 -11.62 18.64
N ARG A 18 15.74 -10.73 17.68
CA ARG A 18 16.34 -10.66 16.36
C ARG A 18 16.19 -11.92 15.49
N PRO A 19 15.00 -12.55 15.41
CA PRO A 19 14.78 -13.66 14.50
C PRO A 19 14.83 -13.15 13.06
N ARG A 20 15.18 -14.03 12.15
CA ARG A 20 15.15 -13.79 10.70
C ARG A 20 14.17 -14.75 10.06
N GLY A 21 13.30 -14.27 9.21
CA GLY A 21 12.32 -15.10 8.54
C GLY A 21 11.17 -14.31 7.93
N PHE A 22 10.26 -15.03 7.31
CA PHE A 22 9.04 -14.48 6.78
C PHE A 22 7.86 -14.86 7.65
N LEU A 23 7.02 -13.88 7.98
CA LEU A 23 5.74 -14.04 8.65
C LEU A 23 4.63 -13.79 7.62
N PRO A 24 4.08 -14.82 6.96
CA PRO A 24 3.02 -14.63 5.98
C PRO A 24 1.68 -14.38 6.64
N GLY A 25 1.03 -13.28 6.30
CA GLY A 25 -0.33 -12.93 6.72
C GLY A 25 -1.37 -13.45 5.72
N ALA A 26 -1.72 -14.72 5.80
CA ALA A 26 -2.71 -15.35 4.93
C ALA A 26 -4.00 -15.71 5.70
N THR A 27 -5.15 -15.49 5.20
CA THR A 27 -5.64 -14.62 4.13
C THR A 27 -5.92 -13.25 4.71
N SER A 28 -5.40 -12.20 4.10
CA SER A 28 -5.45 -10.84 4.66
C SER A 28 -6.52 -9.97 4.00
N GLY A 29 -6.78 -8.82 4.63
CA GLY A 29 -7.74 -7.83 4.17
C GLY A 29 -9.17 -8.08 4.63
N ARG A 30 -10.01 -7.05 4.53
CA ARG A 30 -11.42 -7.13 4.94
C ARG A 30 -12.36 -7.52 3.84
N THR A 31 -12.08 -7.10 2.62
CA THR A 31 -12.98 -7.35 1.49
C THR A 31 -12.57 -8.56 0.66
N THR A 32 -11.31 -8.97 0.77
CA THR A 32 -10.77 -10.12 0.04
C THR A 32 -11.24 -11.44 0.62
N LEU A 33 -11.47 -11.50 1.93
CA LEU A 33 -11.97 -12.68 2.64
C LEU A 33 -13.50 -12.72 2.62
N GLY A 34 -14.08 -13.14 1.49
CA GLY A 34 -15.52 -13.21 1.30
C GLY A 34 -16.17 -14.38 2.05
N GLY A 35 -17.34 -14.15 2.66
CA GLY A 35 -18.15 -15.19 3.32
C GLY A 35 -17.65 -15.65 4.69
N GLU A 36 -16.58 -15.07 5.22
CA GLU A 36 -16.00 -15.44 6.51
C GLU A 36 -16.61 -14.65 7.69
N GLY A 37 -16.39 -15.14 8.90
CA GLY A 37 -16.78 -14.43 10.12
C GLY A 37 -16.04 -13.11 10.30
N LEU A 38 -16.67 -12.14 10.96
CA LEU A 38 -16.15 -10.79 11.17
C LEU A 38 -14.76 -10.77 11.81
N GLN A 39 -14.52 -11.71 12.74
CA GLN A 39 -13.26 -11.82 13.47
C GLN A 39 -12.08 -12.27 12.60
N HIS A 40 -12.33 -12.80 11.41
CA HIS A 40 -11.29 -13.21 10.46
C HIS A 40 -10.81 -12.10 9.54
N GLN A 41 -11.57 -11.01 9.44
CA GLN A 41 -11.28 -9.92 8.53
C GLN A 41 -10.27 -8.95 9.12
N ASP A 42 -9.04 -8.98 8.59
CA ASP A 42 -7.94 -8.13 9.03
C ASP A 42 -8.08 -6.71 8.48
N GLY A 43 -8.07 -5.74 9.37
CA GLY A 43 -8.05 -4.33 8.99
C GLY A 43 -6.87 -3.54 9.54
N SER A 44 -6.07 -4.13 10.44
CA SER A 44 -5.08 -3.37 11.23
C SER A 44 -3.71 -4.01 11.37
N SER A 45 -3.47 -5.20 10.81
CA SER A 45 -2.19 -5.91 11.00
C SER A 45 -0.97 -5.11 10.55
N HIS A 46 -1.08 -4.40 9.44
CA HIS A 46 0.00 -3.53 8.95
C HIS A 46 0.31 -2.35 9.88
N LEU A 47 -0.68 -1.81 10.61
CA LEU A 47 -0.42 -0.79 11.64
C LEU A 47 0.36 -1.37 12.81
N HIS A 48 0.00 -2.58 13.25
CA HIS A 48 0.76 -3.28 14.29
C HIS A 48 2.18 -3.61 13.82
N ALA A 49 2.34 -4.14 12.60
CA ALA A 49 3.64 -4.44 12.02
C ALA A 49 4.54 -3.18 11.92
N ALA A 50 3.96 -2.04 11.55
CA ALA A 50 4.68 -0.77 11.42
C ALA A 50 5.25 -0.24 12.75
N THR A 51 4.75 -0.71 13.90
CA THR A 51 5.29 -0.32 15.22
C THR A 51 6.55 -1.10 15.59
N ILE A 52 6.82 -2.22 14.93
CA ILE A 52 7.98 -3.09 15.26
C ILE A 52 9.20 -2.61 14.47
N PRO A 53 10.29 -2.21 15.13
CA PRO A 53 11.42 -1.51 14.48
C PRO A 53 12.08 -2.26 13.32
N ASN A 54 12.22 -3.58 13.44
CA ASN A 54 12.89 -4.45 12.48
C ASN A 54 11.91 -5.31 11.63
N CYS A 55 10.61 -4.97 11.63
CA CYS A 55 9.60 -5.61 10.79
C CYS A 55 9.48 -4.88 9.45
N MET A 56 9.80 -5.54 8.36
CA MET A 56 9.59 -5.07 7.00
C MET A 56 8.23 -5.58 6.50
N ALA A 57 7.22 -4.68 6.44
CA ALA A 57 5.84 -5.10 6.20
C ALA A 57 5.35 -4.72 4.79
N TYR A 58 4.89 -5.70 4.02
CA TYR A 58 4.48 -5.54 2.63
C TYR A 58 3.08 -6.10 2.36
N ASP A 59 2.33 -5.41 1.48
CA ASP A 59 1.00 -5.79 0.96
C ASP A 59 1.02 -5.84 -0.59
N PRO A 60 1.70 -6.84 -1.18
CA PRO A 60 1.82 -6.94 -2.64
C PRO A 60 0.47 -7.24 -3.30
N ALA A 61 0.23 -6.63 -4.46
CA ALA A 61 -0.92 -6.92 -5.31
C ALA A 61 -0.66 -8.09 -6.27
N PHE A 62 0.57 -8.22 -6.78
CA PHE A 62 0.91 -9.16 -7.83
C PHE A 62 2.03 -10.12 -7.43
N ALA A 63 2.03 -11.30 -8.05
CA ALA A 63 3.04 -12.33 -7.82
C ALA A 63 4.47 -11.85 -8.14
N GLY A 64 4.64 -10.98 -9.13
CA GLY A 64 5.93 -10.37 -9.45
C GLY A 64 6.46 -9.51 -8.29
N GLU A 65 5.61 -8.68 -7.68
CA GLU A 65 5.98 -7.90 -6.49
C GLU A 65 6.39 -8.81 -5.34
N MET A 66 5.62 -9.88 -5.11
CA MET A 66 5.92 -10.88 -4.08
C MET A 66 7.28 -11.53 -4.32
N ALA A 67 7.62 -11.88 -5.56
CA ALA A 67 8.91 -12.49 -5.89
C ALA A 67 10.08 -11.54 -5.57
N VAL A 68 9.97 -10.26 -5.94
CA VAL A 68 10.98 -9.24 -5.63
C VAL A 68 11.15 -9.06 -4.11
N ILE A 69 10.04 -9.00 -3.35
CA ILE A 69 10.07 -8.85 -1.88
C ILE A 69 10.72 -10.06 -1.22
N VAL A 70 10.40 -11.28 -1.67
CA VAL A 70 10.99 -12.52 -1.12
C VAL A 70 12.48 -12.61 -1.44
N ASP A 71 12.88 -12.32 -2.69
CA ASP A 71 14.29 -12.30 -3.07
C ASP A 71 15.10 -11.30 -2.22
N ARG A 72 14.60 -10.07 -2.08
CA ARG A 72 15.21 -9.06 -1.22
C ARG A 72 15.28 -9.52 0.24
N GLY A 73 14.21 -10.09 0.78
CA GLY A 73 14.19 -10.57 2.17
C GLY A 73 15.21 -11.69 2.41
N ILE A 74 15.35 -12.63 1.48
CA ILE A 74 16.39 -13.67 1.56
C ILE A 74 17.77 -13.04 1.54
N ARG A 75 18.03 -12.08 0.65
CA ARG A 75 19.30 -11.36 0.58
C ARG A 75 19.61 -10.64 1.88
N ASP A 76 18.67 -9.81 2.37
CA ASP A 76 18.84 -9.01 3.60
C ASP A 76 19.13 -9.90 4.81
N MET A 77 18.39 -10.99 4.99
CA MET A 77 18.48 -11.83 6.17
C MET A 77 19.62 -12.86 6.09
N MET A 78 19.88 -13.48 4.93
CA MET A 78 20.79 -14.61 4.83
C MET A 78 22.18 -14.19 4.31
N ILE A 79 22.27 -13.22 3.40
CA ILE A 79 23.52 -12.76 2.80
C ILE A 79 24.07 -11.55 3.56
N GLU A 80 23.28 -10.48 3.68
CA GLU A 80 23.70 -9.23 4.32
C GLU A 80 23.56 -9.29 5.85
N GLN A 81 22.91 -10.31 6.37
CA GLN A 81 22.71 -10.60 7.80
C GLN A 81 22.11 -9.42 8.58
N LYS A 82 21.25 -8.62 7.91
CA LYS A 82 20.52 -7.54 8.57
C LYS A 82 19.60 -8.07 9.67
N ASP A 83 19.44 -7.28 10.70
CA ASP A 83 18.51 -7.55 11.79
C ASP A 83 17.08 -7.13 11.39
N VAL A 84 16.49 -7.91 10.50
CA VAL A 84 15.12 -7.69 10.02
C VAL A 84 14.39 -9.03 9.86
N PHE A 85 13.07 -8.98 9.92
CA PHE A 85 12.16 -10.03 9.45
C PHE A 85 11.06 -9.41 8.59
N TYR A 86 10.44 -10.23 7.76
CA TYR A 86 9.46 -9.75 6.79
C TYR A 86 8.05 -10.22 7.16
N TYR A 87 7.10 -9.27 7.23
CA TYR A 87 5.67 -9.54 7.27
C TYR A 87 5.09 -9.27 5.90
N VAL A 88 4.52 -10.29 5.25
CA VAL A 88 3.97 -10.15 3.90
C VAL A 88 2.55 -10.70 3.87
N THR A 89 1.60 -9.86 3.48
CA THR A 89 0.20 -10.28 3.38
C THR A 89 -0.07 -10.99 2.06
N LEU A 90 -0.89 -12.04 2.15
CA LEU A 90 -1.27 -12.88 1.02
C LEU A 90 -2.79 -12.93 0.89
N MET A 91 -3.25 -12.88 -0.35
CA MET A 91 -4.68 -12.88 -0.69
C MET A 91 -5.06 -14.21 -1.34
N ASN A 92 -6.30 -14.69 -1.11
CA ASN A 92 -6.85 -15.89 -1.75
C ASN A 92 -7.76 -15.56 -2.94
N GLU A 93 -7.64 -14.37 -3.49
CA GLU A 93 -8.40 -13.94 -4.66
C GLU A 93 -7.63 -14.18 -5.95
N ASN A 94 -8.29 -14.84 -6.92
CA ASN A 94 -7.70 -15.07 -8.23
C ASN A 94 -7.99 -13.90 -9.16
N TYR A 95 -6.94 -13.28 -9.69
CA TYR A 95 -7.01 -12.26 -10.73
C TYR A 95 -5.78 -12.31 -11.63
N ALA A 96 -5.81 -11.59 -12.75
CA ALA A 96 -4.71 -11.54 -13.70
C ALA A 96 -3.41 -11.08 -13.04
N GLN A 97 -2.31 -11.74 -13.36
CA GLN A 97 -0.97 -11.46 -12.85
C GLN A 97 -0.14 -10.84 -13.99
N PRO A 98 -0.11 -9.51 -14.14
CA PRO A 98 0.64 -8.88 -15.21
C PRO A 98 2.15 -8.98 -14.97
N THR A 99 2.92 -8.87 -16.04
CA THR A 99 4.37 -8.67 -15.94
C THR A 99 4.65 -7.31 -15.32
N LEU A 100 5.61 -7.24 -14.40
CA LEU A 100 6.06 -5.98 -13.82
C LEU A 100 6.68 -5.07 -14.87
N PRO A 101 6.56 -3.74 -14.73
CA PRO A 101 7.38 -2.81 -15.50
C PRO A 101 8.88 -3.08 -15.24
N GLU A 102 9.71 -2.79 -16.23
CA GLU A 102 11.16 -2.97 -16.08
C GLU A 102 11.76 -1.96 -15.09
N GLY A 103 12.72 -2.41 -14.30
CA GLY A 103 13.52 -1.54 -13.40
C GLY A 103 12.80 -1.03 -12.16
N VAL A 104 11.67 -1.65 -11.76
CA VAL A 104 10.88 -1.23 -10.59
C VAL A 104 11.23 -1.97 -9.30
N ASP A 105 12.16 -2.90 -9.32
CA ASP A 105 12.47 -3.79 -8.19
C ASP A 105 12.81 -3.01 -6.92
N GLU A 106 13.67 -2.00 -7.02
CA GLU A 106 14.05 -1.17 -5.87
C GLU A 106 12.87 -0.31 -5.38
N ASP A 107 12.06 0.22 -6.29
CA ASP A 107 10.86 1.00 -5.96
C ASP A 107 9.80 0.13 -5.25
N ILE A 108 9.66 -1.16 -5.64
CA ILE A 108 8.83 -2.15 -4.94
C ILE A 108 9.29 -2.30 -3.48
N ILE A 109 10.59 -2.42 -3.25
CA ILE A 109 11.16 -2.58 -1.90
C ILE A 109 11.02 -1.28 -1.10
N ARG A 110 11.14 -0.13 -1.71
CA ARG A 110 10.90 1.17 -1.07
C ARG A 110 9.42 1.47 -0.83
N GLY A 111 8.52 0.62 -1.32
CA GLY A 111 7.11 0.60 -0.98
C GLY A 111 6.16 1.21 -2.00
N CYS A 112 6.63 1.82 -3.10
CA CYS A 112 5.74 2.43 -4.10
C CYS A 112 6.42 2.56 -5.46
N TYR A 113 5.78 2.08 -6.51
CA TYR A 113 6.28 2.25 -7.87
C TYR A 113 5.18 2.67 -8.86
N LEU A 114 5.58 3.34 -9.94
CA LEU A 114 4.70 3.69 -11.06
C LEU A 114 4.27 2.41 -11.78
N TYR A 115 3.00 2.03 -11.62
CA TYR A 115 2.46 0.84 -12.26
C TYR A 115 2.06 1.10 -13.71
N LYS A 116 1.24 2.15 -13.94
CA LYS A 116 0.71 2.45 -15.29
C LYS A 116 0.21 3.89 -15.41
N GLN A 117 0.40 4.47 -16.60
CA GLN A 117 -0.22 5.74 -16.98
C GLN A 117 -1.32 5.49 -18.01
N PHE A 118 -2.48 6.09 -17.78
CA PHE A 118 -3.62 6.12 -18.70
C PHE A 118 -3.66 7.49 -19.33
N THR A 119 -2.93 7.64 -20.43
CA THR A 119 -2.86 8.89 -21.18
C THR A 119 -4.07 9.07 -22.06
N VAL A 120 -4.56 10.30 -22.17
CA VAL A 120 -5.68 10.67 -23.04
C VAL A 120 -5.30 11.88 -23.89
N GLN A 121 -5.89 11.99 -25.09
CA GLN A 121 -5.69 13.18 -25.91
C GLN A 121 -6.46 14.36 -25.30
N GLN A 122 -5.77 15.49 -25.06
CA GLN A 122 -6.34 16.72 -24.49
C GLN A 122 -7.08 16.45 -23.15
N PRO A 123 -6.37 16.05 -22.10
CA PRO A 123 -6.99 15.74 -20.82
C PRO A 123 -7.66 17.01 -20.23
N ARG A 124 -8.90 16.89 -19.76
CA ARG A 124 -9.58 17.96 -19.03
C ARG A 124 -9.07 18.12 -17.59
N ALA A 125 -8.46 17.09 -17.06
CA ALA A 125 -7.88 17.04 -15.72
C ALA A 125 -6.90 15.87 -15.59
N CYS A 126 -6.08 15.88 -14.54
CA CYS A 126 -5.19 14.79 -14.17
C CYS A 126 -5.51 14.31 -12.76
N VAL A 127 -5.33 13.04 -12.48
CA VAL A 127 -5.45 12.45 -11.13
C VAL A 127 -4.39 11.38 -10.91
N THR A 128 -3.94 11.24 -9.68
CA THR A 128 -3.03 10.18 -9.25
C THR A 128 -3.79 9.22 -8.35
N LEU A 129 -3.69 7.93 -8.63
CA LEU A 129 -4.31 6.87 -7.85
C LEU A 129 -3.23 5.98 -7.24
N LEU A 130 -3.37 5.69 -5.95
CA LEU A 130 -2.52 4.78 -5.18
C LEU A 130 -3.36 3.60 -4.73
N GLY A 131 -2.88 2.38 -4.94
CA GLY A 131 -3.56 1.16 -4.48
C GLY A 131 -2.60 0.16 -3.88
N SER A 132 -3.02 -0.60 -2.86
CA SER A 132 -2.23 -1.69 -2.28
C SER A 132 -3.02 -3.01 -2.30
N GLY A 133 -2.28 -4.13 -2.32
CA GLY A 133 -2.86 -5.46 -2.29
C GLY A 133 -3.95 -5.67 -3.35
N ALA A 134 -4.96 -6.47 -3.04
CA ALA A 134 -6.06 -6.76 -3.97
C ALA A 134 -6.85 -5.53 -4.43
N ILE A 135 -6.85 -4.43 -3.66
CA ILE A 135 -7.57 -3.21 -4.03
C ILE A 135 -6.92 -2.47 -5.20
N LEU A 136 -5.66 -2.76 -5.53
CA LEU A 136 -5.06 -2.23 -6.76
C LEU A 136 -5.88 -2.62 -8.01
N THR A 137 -6.54 -3.77 -8.02
CA THR A 137 -7.42 -4.17 -9.14
C THR A 137 -8.61 -3.22 -9.31
N GLU A 138 -9.20 -2.76 -8.20
CA GLU A 138 -10.28 -1.75 -8.21
C GLU A 138 -9.76 -0.37 -8.65
N VAL A 139 -8.54 -0.02 -8.23
CA VAL A 139 -7.86 1.22 -8.65
C VAL A 139 -7.60 1.24 -10.16
N ILE A 140 -7.16 0.12 -10.73
CA ILE A 140 -6.95 -0.02 -12.19
C ILE A 140 -8.28 0.16 -12.94
N GLN A 141 -9.36 -0.50 -12.49
CA GLN A 141 -10.69 -0.34 -13.09
C GLN A 141 -11.19 1.11 -12.98
N ALA A 142 -10.94 1.79 -11.85
CA ALA A 142 -11.28 3.19 -11.68
C ALA A 142 -10.50 4.08 -12.66
N ALA A 143 -9.22 3.80 -12.88
CA ALA A 143 -8.38 4.53 -13.84
C ALA A 143 -8.90 4.39 -15.26
N GLU A 144 -9.32 3.21 -15.69
CA GLU A 144 -9.95 2.97 -16.99
C GLU A 144 -11.23 3.80 -17.17
N ARG A 145 -12.11 3.83 -16.14
CA ARG A 145 -13.36 4.62 -16.16
C ARG A 145 -13.10 6.13 -16.17
N LEU A 146 -12.06 6.61 -15.50
CA LEU A 146 -11.65 8.02 -15.52
C LEU A 146 -11.04 8.41 -16.86
N ALA A 147 -10.19 7.56 -17.43
CA ALA A 147 -9.60 7.77 -18.76
C ALA A 147 -10.69 7.88 -19.86
N ALA A 148 -11.73 7.05 -19.78
CA ALA A 148 -12.90 7.14 -20.65
C ALA A 148 -13.66 8.48 -20.53
N GLN A 149 -13.47 9.23 -19.43
CA GLN A 149 -14.02 10.55 -19.19
C GLN A 149 -13.03 11.69 -19.50
N GLN A 150 -11.98 11.45 -20.29
CA GLN A 150 -10.95 12.42 -20.65
C GLN A 150 -10.17 12.97 -19.43
N ILE A 151 -9.95 12.12 -18.42
CA ILE A 151 -9.10 12.42 -17.27
C ILE A 151 -7.84 11.56 -17.41
N GLU A 152 -6.68 12.20 -17.43
CA GLU A 152 -5.40 11.49 -17.41
C GLU A 152 -5.16 10.91 -16.02
N VAL A 153 -4.77 9.63 -15.95
CA VAL A 153 -4.60 8.93 -14.67
C VAL A 153 -3.22 8.31 -14.58
N THR A 154 -2.53 8.60 -13.48
CA THR A 154 -1.29 7.91 -13.11
C THR A 154 -1.59 6.97 -11.96
N VAL A 155 -1.34 5.68 -12.13
CA VAL A 155 -1.55 4.63 -11.13
C VAL A 155 -0.23 4.17 -10.56
N TYR A 156 -0.13 4.18 -9.24
CA TYR A 156 0.97 3.60 -8.47
C TYR A 156 0.49 2.37 -7.71
N SER A 157 1.30 1.31 -7.72
CA SER A 157 1.18 0.22 -6.76
C SER A 157 1.95 0.59 -5.50
N VAL A 158 1.28 0.51 -4.36
CA VAL A 158 1.88 0.72 -3.05
C VAL A 158 2.07 -0.64 -2.40
N THR A 159 3.29 -1.12 -2.40
CA THR A 159 3.65 -2.42 -1.82
C THR A 159 3.90 -2.35 -0.31
N SER A 160 4.22 -1.16 0.22
CA SER A 160 4.43 -0.97 1.65
C SER A 160 4.21 0.48 2.10
N TRP A 161 3.11 0.72 2.80
CA TRP A 161 2.85 2.01 3.45
C TRP A 161 3.83 2.28 4.61
N SER A 162 4.25 1.24 5.32
CA SER A 162 5.16 1.35 6.46
C SER A 162 6.58 1.74 6.03
N GLU A 163 7.09 1.19 4.94
CA GLU A 163 8.42 1.54 4.44
C GLU A 163 8.46 2.97 3.89
N ILE A 164 7.40 3.40 3.19
CA ILE A 164 7.25 4.80 2.77
C ILE A 164 7.26 5.74 3.99
N ALA A 165 6.48 5.41 5.04
CA ALA A 165 6.43 6.22 6.24
C ALA A 165 7.75 6.21 7.02
N ARG A 166 8.49 5.09 6.99
CA ARG A 166 9.81 4.96 7.60
C ARG A 166 10.84 5.83 6.89
N ASP A 167 10.85 5.81 5.56
CA ASP A 167 11.69 6.68 4.72
C ASP A 167 11.41 8.16 5.01
N GLY A 168 10.13 8.54 5.07
CA GLY A 168 9.74 9.93 5.38
C GLY A 168 10.21 10.38 6.76
N ARG A 169 10.02 9.54 7.80
CA ARG A 169 10.53 9.85 9.15
C ARG A 169 12.06 9.97 9.19
N ALA A 170 12.76 9.11 8.47
CA ALA A 170 14.22 9.18 8.40
C ALA A 170 14.70 10.50 7.79
N CYS A 171 14.01 11.02 6.76
CA CYS A 171 14.31 12.34 6.20
C CYS A 171 14.03 13.46 7.22
N GLU A 172 12.91 13.40 7.98
CA GLU A 172 12.62 14.37 9.04
C GLU A 172 13.64 14.33 10.17
N GLU A 173 14.03 13.14 10.62
CA GLU A 173 15.06 12.96 11.64
C GLU A 173 16.42 13.52 11.20
N ALA A 174 16.80 13.29 9.92
CA ALA A 174 18.02 13.85 9.35
C ALA A 174 17.97 15.38 9.33
N LEU A 175 16.80 15.97 8.99
CA LEU A 175 16.59 17.41 9.02
C LEU A 175 16.70 17.97 10.44
N LEU A 176 16.06 17.33 11.42
CA LEU A 176 16.12 17.73 12.83
C LEU A 176 17.53 17.64 13.42
N ASN A 177 18.34 16.71 12.93
CA ASN A 177 19.74 16.53 13.34
C ASN A 177 20.70 17.39 12.49
N GLU A 178 20.18 18.34 11.71
CA GLU A 178 20.98 19.27 10.89
C GLU A 178 21.97 18.54 9.94
N ALA A 179 21.57 17.37 9.43
CA ALA A 179 22.36 16.63 8.46
C ALA A 179 22.62 17.49 7.20
N PRO A 180 23.84 17.48 6.63
CA PRO A 180 24.17 18.28 5.44
C PRO A 180 23.26 18.02 4.25
N GLU A 181 22.77 16.76 4.11
CA GLU A 181 21.88 16.33 3.05
C GLU A 181 20.75 15.47 3.67
N PRO A 182 19.68 16.07 4.23
CA PRO A 182 18.65 15.33 4.93
C PRO A 182 17.80 14.41 4.03
N GLY A 183 17.94 14.57 2.71
CA GLY A 183 17.17 13.81 1.74
C GLY A 183 15.76 14.38 1.50
N ILE A 184 15.10 13.81 0.49
CA ILE A 184 13.72 14.11 0.15
C ILE A 184 12.93 12.79 0.25
N PRO A 185 11.77 12.75 0.93
CA PRO A 185 10.98 11.54 1.06
C PRO A 185 10.73 10.86 -0.29
N PHE A 186 10.94 9.55 -0.34
CA PHE A 186 10.82 8.77 -1.57
C PHE A 186 9.46 8.95 -2.25
N ILE A 187 8.39 8.90 -1.47
CA ILE A 187 7.03 9.08 -2.00
C ILE A 187 6.84 10.45 -2.64
N TYR A 188 7.45 11.50 -2.09
CA TYR A 188 7.41 12.84 -2.69
C TYR A 188 8.07 12.83 -4.08
N GLN A 189 9.25 12.18 -4.20
CA GLN A 189 9.96 12.06 -5.48
C GLN A 189 9.15 11.24 -6.50
N GLN A 190 8.53 10.14 -6.09
CA GLN A 190 7.68 9.32 -6.96
C GLN A 190 6.48 10.12 -7.46
N LEU A 191 5.77 10.80 -6.58
CA LEU A 191 4.58 11.56 -6.94
C LEU A 191 4.87 12.85 -7.70
N GLY A 192 6.10 13.35 -7.66
CA GLY A 192 6.56 14.46 -8.50
C GLY A 192 6.49 14.14 -10.01
N LYS A 193 6.43 12.86 -10.38
CA LYS A 193 6.26 12.38 -11.75
C LYS A 193 4.79 12.40 -12.23
N SER A 194 3.84 12.75 -11.38
CA SER A 194 2.40 12.76 -11.65
C SER A 194 1.75 14.09 -11.26
N LYS A 195 0.48 14.30 -11.65
CA LYS A 195 -0.23 15.56 -11.44
C LYS A 195 -1.63 15.33 -10.84
N GLY A 196 -2.23 16.43 -10.37
CA GLY A 196 -3.60 16.47 -9.85
C GLY A 196 -3.74 15.91 -8.43
N PRO A 197 -4.96 15.79 -7.92
CA PRO A 197 -5.22 15.22 -6.60
C PRO A 197 -4.78 13.77 -6.53
N ILE A 198 -4.54 13.29 -5.30
CA ILE A 198 -4.07 11.95 -5.00
C ILE A 198 -5.19 11.20 -4.27
N ILE A 199 -5.60 10.06 -4.77
CA ILE A 199 -6.57 9.17 -4.11
C ILE A 199 -5.87 7.86 -3.78
N ALA A 200 -5.86 7.48 -2.52
CA ALA A 200 -5.29 6.23 -2.04
C ALA A 200 -6.41 5.27 -1.58
N ALA A 201 -6.31 4.00 -1.98
CA ALA A 201 -7.25 2.97 -1.58
C ALA A 201 -6.54 1.71 -1.09
N THR A 202 -7.05 1.12 -0.01
CA THR A 202 -6.49 -0.08 0.62
C THR A 202 -7.60 -0.97 1.19
N ASP A 203 -7.31 -2.26 1.38
CA ASP A 203 -8.20 -3.22 2.04
C ASP A 203 -8.11 -3.18 3.59
N TYR A 204 -7.33 -2.26 4.12
CA TYR A 204 -7.13 -2.02 5.55
C TYR A 204 -7.79 -0.71 5.99
N VAL A 205 -7.74 -0.42 7.28
CA VAL A 205 -8.25 0.85 7.82
C VAL A 205 -7.50 2.04 7.23
N ARG A 206 -8.21 3.18 7.07
CA ARG A 206 -7.67 4.41 6.47
C ARG A 206 -6.44 4.98 7.18
N ALA A 207 -6.28 4.66 8.46
CA ALA A 207 -5.07 5.05 9.21
C ALA A 207 -3.77 4.56 8.55
N LEU A 208 -3.83 3.47 7.76
CA LEU A 208 -2.66 2.93 7.06
C LEU A 208 -2.18 3.90 5.94
N PRO A 209 -2.95 4.24 4.91
CA PRO A 209 -2.53 5.24 3.93
C PRO A 209 -2.41 6.67 4.51
N GLU A 210 -3.08 6.99 5.61
CA GLU A 210 -2.89 8.27 6.31
C GLU A 210 -1.49 8.43 6.91
N SER A 211 -0.79 7.35 7.20
CA SER A 211 0.56 7.38 7.78
C SER A 211 1.60 8.09 6.92
N VAL A 212 1.33 8.27 5.62
CA VAL A 212 2.26 8.92 4.68
C VAL A 212 1.87 10.36 4.33
N ARG A 213 0.75 10.87 4.86
CA ARG A 213 0.20 12.20 4.50
C ARG A 213 1.22 13.33 4.64
N ALA A 214 2.03 13.33 5.70
CA ALA A 214 3.02 14.38 5.96
C ALA A 214 4.12 14.45 4.88
N TYR A 215 4.34 13.37 4.14
CA TYR A 215 5.43 13.21 3.18
C TYR A 215 5.00 13.43 1.72
N LEU A 216 3.72 13.78 1.50
CA LEU A 216 3.17 14.03 0.18
C LEU A 216 3.33 15.50 -0.23
N PRO A 217 3.25 15.84 -1.56
CA PRO A 217 3.22 17.23 -2.00
C PRO A 217 2.07 18.00 -1.34
N ALA A 218 2.40 19.04 -0.58
CA ALA A 218 1.45 19.80 0.25
C ALA A 218 0.40 20.58 -0.56
N ASP A 219 0.69 20.89 -1.81
CA ASP A 219 -0.19 21.59 -2.76
C ASP A 219 -1.23 20.68 -3.42
N ARG A 220 -1.17 19.36 -3.15
CA ARG A 220 -2.05 18.36 -3.75
C ARG A 220 -3.07 17.84 -2.75
N ARG A 221 -4.34 17.86 -3.13
CA ARG A 221 -5.40 17.26 -2.31
C ARG A 221 -5.18 15.76 -2.19
N TYR A 222 -5.16 15.24 -0.97
CA TYR A 222 -5.02 13.82 -0.66
C TYR A 222 -6.29 13.27 -0.01
N MET A 223 -6.87 12.23 -0.60
CA MET A 223 -8.04 11.53 -0.07
C MET A 223 -7.74 10.04 0.08
N THR A 224 -8.15 9.45 1.19
CA THR A 224 -7.93 8.05 1.51
C THR A 224 -9.25 7.28 1.58
N LEU A 225 -9.25 6.08 1.03
CA LEU A 225 -10.32 5.11 1.10
C LEU A 225 -9.81 3.84 1.77
N GLY A 226 -10.57 3.28 2.68
CA GLY A 226 -10.19 2.10 3.43
C GLY A 226 -11.39 1.48 4.15
N THR A 227 -11.15 0.40 4.86
CA THR A 227 -12.19 -0.45 5.45
C THR A 227 -12.35 -0.20 6.95
N ASP A 228 -12.67 1.03 7.33
CA ASP A 228 -12.85 1.39 8.74
C ASP A 228 -14.07 0.69 9.38
N GLY A 229 -14.02 0.54 10.71
CA GLY A 229 -15.08 -0.10 11.51
C GLY A 229 -14.88 -1.62 11.65
N PHE A 230 -15.95 -2.35 11.94
CA PHE A 230 -15.92 -3.80 12.06
C PHE A 230 -16.00 -4.48 10.68
N GLY A 231 -15.39 -5.67 10.56
CA GLY A 231 -15.55 -6.53 9.41
C GLY A 231 -17.01 -6.90 9.14
N ARG A 232 -17.30 -7.43 7.97
CA ARG A 232 -18.63 -7.93 7.57
C ARG A 232 -18.50 -9.22 6.75
N SER A 233 -19.48 -10.10 6.87
CA SER A 233 -19.55 -11.34 6.09
C SER A 233 -20.45 -11.12 4.88
N ASP A 234 -19.85 -11.09 3.68
CA ASP A 234 -20.56 -10.96 2.40
C ASP A 234 -19.64 -11.39 1.26
N THR A 235 -20.08 -11.23 0.01
CA THR A 235 -19.23 -11.36 -1.18
C THR A 235 -18.20 -10.25 -1.27
N ARG A 236 -17.08 -10.47 -1.96
CA ARG A 236 -16.03 -9.44 -2.18
C ARG A 236 -16.60 -8.15 -2.78
N ALA A 237 -17.44 -8.27 -3.81
CA ALA A 237 -18.06 -7.12 -4.46
C ALA A 237 -18.94 -6.31 -3.51
N ALA A 238 -19.77 -6.97 -2.71
CA ALA A 238 -20.63 -6.31 -1.72
C ALA A 238 -19.80 -5.65 -0.60
N LEU A 239 -18.75 -6.31 -0.12
CA LEU A 239 -17.84 -5.78 0.89
C LEU A 239 -17.10 -4.53 0.37
N ARG A 240 -16.54 -4.56 -0.85
CA ARG A 240 -15.86 -3.41 -1.47
C ARG A 240 -16.81 -2.23 -1.68
N ALA A 241 -18.05 -2.49 -2.07
CA ALA A 241 -19.08 -1.45 -2.18
C ALA A 241 -19.46 -0.88 -0.81
N PHE A 242 -19.66 -1.73 0.19
CA PHE A 242 -20.00 -1.32 1.56
C PHE A 242 -18.92 -0.44 2.19
N PHE A 243 -17.66 -0.84 2.09
CA PHE A 243 -16.53 -0.06 2.63
C PHE A 243 -16.11 1.11 1.74
N GLY A 244 -16.63 1.21 0.53
CA GLY A 244 -16.31 2.29 -0.39
C GLY A 244 -14.89 2.21 -0.96
N VAL A 245 -14.38 1.01 -1.17
CA VAL A 245 -13.06 0.75 -1.79
C VAL A 245 -13.16 0.13 -3.19
N ASN A 246 -14.38 0.09 -3.76
CA ASN A 246 -14.63 -0.35 -5.13
C ASN A 246 -14.29 0.74 -6.16
N ALA A 247 -14.15 0.35 -7.41
CA ALA A 247 -13.82 1.25 -8.53
C ALA A 247 -14.79 2.44 -8.65
N GLU A 248 -16.09 2.25 -8.40
CA GLU A 248 -17.08 3.31 -8.46
C GLU A 248 -16.81 4.42 -7.42
N THR A 249 -16.54 4.03 -6.18
CA THR A 249 -16.24 4.99 -5.11
C THR A 249 -14.90 5.69 -5.33
N ILE A 250 -13.90 4.99 -5.86
CA ILE A 250 -12.60 5.58 -6.23
C ILE A 250 -12.81 6.67 -7.31
N VAL A 251 -13.60 6.38 -8.36
CA VAL A 251 -13.96 7.37 -9.39
C VAL A 251 -14.67 8.57 -8.76
N LYS A 252 -15.65 8.34 -7.89
CA LYS A 252 -16.38 9.41 -7.18
C LYS A 252 -15.45 10.28 -6.35
N ALA A 253 -14.52 9.66 -5.61
CA ALA A 253 -13.53 10.40 -4.81
C ALA A 253 -12.61 11.24 -5.70
N ALA A 254 -12.12 10.69 -6.81
CA ALA A 254 -11.30 11.41 -7.78
C ALA A 254 -12.04 12.63 -8.36
N LEU A 255 -13.28 12.46 -8.79
CA LEU A 255 -14.11 13.55 -9.33
C LEU A 255 -14.43 14.64 -8.30
N LEU A 256 -14.61 14.26 -7.03
CA LEU A 256 -14.79 15.21 -5.93
C LEU A 256 -13.51 15.98 -5.61
N ALA A 257 -12.36 15.33 -5.72
CA ALA A 257 -11.07 15.95 -5.45
C ALA A 257 -10.64 16.95 -6.55
N LEU A 258 -11.17 16.81 -7.75
CA LEU A 258 -10.94 17.72 -8.90
C LEU A 258 -11.79 19.00 -8.86
N LYS A 259 -12.79 19.08 -7.97
CA LYS A 259 -13.61 20.30 -7.73
C LYS A 259 -12.89 21.23 -6.74
#